data_3982aec43cdf69ee955ef25a451f12de
#
_entry.id   3982aec43cdf69ee955ef25a451f12de
#
_cell.length_a   1.000
_cell.length_b   1.000
_cell.length_c   1.000
_cell.angle_alpha   90.00
_cell.angle_beta   90.00
_cell.angle_gamma   90.00
#
_symmetry.space_group_name_H-M   'P 1'
#
loop_
_entity.id
_entity.type
_entity.pdbx_description
1 polymer ?
#
loop_
_entity_poly.entity_id
_entity_poly.type
_entity_poly.pdbx_seq_one_letter_code
_entity_poly.pdbx_strand_id
1 'polypeptide(L)'
;MKRLLGFLALLTCLFSLPSWAVDCYQNSKGGLTEAKIDLPSFTIPSDITLNQKVWESPDINITVYCDNATGWNKSNQTEDLYAWIKLSAFNSSDVLNNPYFTFGVTYNGIDYEGNGQGINLGVCLDKYETIYGGVWHSPVCNGSTLQKSMTFNARFRLYVKVKAIPPDSSTVYNFGKINVLQFDGEGGANLLTNAKNLRFYIDGLDNVHYLSCSASIKLEPETQVVDFKTITNIDLANHTDTKKTFSISTIRDQTAGCTEQFDITTSFYTSDAPYDNTHLDLGNGLLLNVFDSTLNLPVLFNQYMDFTTYVPSDPSTVTHNYTAELTAHPTKKLVEGPFSKDVIIKINYR
;
A
#
# COMPACT_ATOMS: atom_id res chain seq x y z
N MET A 1 45.64 33.87 -4.46
CA MET A 1 44.86 32.63 -4.49
C MET A 1 44.13 32.28 -3.18
N LYS A 2 44.75 32.34 -1.97
CA LYS A 2 44.09 32.00 -0.71
C LYS A 2 42.90 32.91 -0.33
N ARG A 3 42.88 34.19 -0.76
CA ARG A 3 41.73 35.10 -0.47
C ARG A 3 40.54 34.89 -1.41
N LEU A 4 40.76 34.35 -2.61
CA LEU A 4 39.71 34.03 -3.57
C LEU A 4 38.94 32.77 -3.18
N LEU A 5 39.64 31.75 -2.62
CA LEU A 5 39.00 30.54 -2.06
C LEU A 5 38.12 30.85 -0.86
N GLY A 6 38.54 31.81 0.02
CA GLY A 6 37.72 32.21 1.14
C GLY A 6 36.40 32.91 0.75
N PHE A 7 36.46 33.69 -0.33
CA PHE A 7 35.26 34.36 -0.89
C PHE A 7 34.31 33.39 -1.57
N LEU A 8 34.84 32.38 -2.24
CA LEU A 8 34.04 31.34 -2.89
C LEU A 8 33.35 30.44 -1.82
N ALA A 9 34.03 30.10 -0.72
CA ALA A 9 33.46 29.34 0.38
C ALA A 9 32.41 30.14 1.17
N LEU A 10 32.56 31.47 1.26
CA LEU A 10 31.56 32.33 1.89
C LEU A 10 30.31 32.50 0.99
N LEU A 11 30.49 32.50 -0.32
CA LEU A 11 29.38 32.61 -1.28
C LEU A 11 28.52 31.34 -1.31
N THR A 12 29.11 30.17 -1.10
CA THR A 12 28.36 28.88 -1.04
C THR A 12 27.53 28.74 0.24
N CYS A 13 27.90 29.39 1.34
CA CYS A 13 27.10 29.43 2.57
C CYS A 13 25.89 30.38 2.48
N LEU A 14 25.81 31.25 1.49
CA LEU A 14 24.69 32.21 1.35
C LEU A 14 23.53 31.66 0.53
N PHE A 15 23.67 30.49 -0.08
CA PHE A 15 22.61 29.79 -0.82
C PHE A 15 22.02 28.60 -0.06
N SER A 16 21.94 28.68 1.28
CA SER A 16 20.97 27.84 1.99
C SER A 16 19.58 28.35 1.59
N LEU A 17 19.02 27.75 0.54
CA LEU A 17 17.64 27.99 0.18
C LEU A 17 16.79 27.73 1.43
N PRO A 18 15.86 28.63 1.77
CA PRO A 18 14.95 28.38 2.87
C PRO A 18 14.23 27.06 2.59
N SER A 19 14.45 26.08 3.44
CA SER A 19 13.68 24.85 3.45
C SER A 19 12.29 25.20 3.99
N TRP A 20 11.30 25.11 3.17
CA TRP A 20 9.91 25.36 3.49
C TRP A 20 9.37 24.08 4.14
N ALA A 21 8.41 24.18 5.02
CA ALA A 21 7.99 23.02 5.79
C ALA A 21 6.48 23.01 5.94
N VAL A 22 5.88 21.99 5.36
CA VAL A 22 4.57 21.50 5.74
C VAL A 22 4.76 20.59 6.95
N ASP A 23 3.91 20.72 7.97
CA ASP A 23 3.84 19.78 9.09
C ASP A 23 2.75 18.76 8.83
N CYS A 24 3.11 17.48 8.81
CA CYS A 24 2.17 16.38 8.65
C CYS A 24 2.21 15.42 9.83
N TYR A 25 1.04 14.90 10.23
CA TYR A 25 0.85 14.06 11.40
C TYR A 25 -0.12 12.91 11.10
N GLN A 26 0.04 11.81 11.78
CA GLN A 26 -0.96 10.75 11.78
C GLN A 26 -2.19 11.16 12.60
N ASN A 27 -3.37 10.97 12.05
CA ASN A 27 -4.69 11.21 12.59
C ASN A 27 -5.05 12.71 12.82
N SER A 28 -4.25 13.47 13.56
CA SER A 28 -4.57 14.85 13.92
C SER A 28 -3.30 15.66 14.22
N LYS A 29 -3.43 16.96 14.30
CA LYS A 29 -2.34 17.86 14.68
C LYS A 29 -1.70 17.43 16.01
N GLY A 30 -0.37 17.33 15.99
CA GLY A 30 0.41 16.86 17.14
C GLY A 30 0.42 15.35 17.32
N GLY A 31 -0.15 14.59 16.39
CA GLY A 31 -0.04 13.14 16.32
C GLY A 31 1.37 12.66 15.96
N LEU A 32 1.52 11.36 15.70
CA LEU A 32 2.80 10.78 15.32
C LEU A 32 3.30 11.37 13.98
N THR A 33 4.60 11.56 13.87
CA THR A 33 5.30 11.99 12.65
C THR A 33 6.09 10.85 12.01
N GLU A 34 6.13 9.71 12.65
CA GLU A 34 6.73 8.49 12.13
C GLU A 34 5.83 7.31 12.51
N ALA A 35 5.45 6.50 11.54
CA ALA A 35 4.73 5.25 11.72
C ALA A 35 5.57 4.09 11.20
N LYS A 36 5.71 3.06 12.02
CA LYS A 36 6.37 1.80 11.67
C LYS A 36 5.30 0.75 11.41
N ILE A 37 5.44 0.03 10.30
CA ILE A 37 4.56 -1.05 9.90
C ILE A 37 5.42 -2.30 9.82
N ASP A 38 5.17 -3.24 10.71
CA ASP A 38 5.86 -4.52 10.71
C ASP A 38 5.17 -5.47 9.72
N LEU A 39 5.92 -5.91 8.72
CA LEU A 39 5.48 -6.90 7.75
C LEU A 39 6.34 -8.16 7.86
N PRO A 40 5.75 -9.34 7.65
CA PRO A 40 6.53 -10.57 7.61
C PRO A 40 7.49 -10.55 6.42
N SER A 41 8.63 -11.20 6.57
CA SER A 41 9.49 -11.56 5.44
C SER A 41 8.72 -12.39 4.41
N PHE A 42 9.17 -12.39 3.19
CA PHE A 42 8.55 -13.13 2.11
C PHE A 42 9.56 -13.99 1.36
N THR A 43 9.03 -14.92 0.60
CA THR A 43 9.81 -15.86 -0.20
C THR A 43 9.48 -15.62 -1.68
N ILE A 44 10.49 -15.72 -2.53
CA ILE A 44 10.37 -15.54 -3.97
C ILE A 44 10.31 -16.90 -4.63
N PRO A 45 9.21 -17.30 -5.30
CA PRO A 45 9.07 -18.63 -5.88
C PRO A 45 9.93 -18.80 -7.14
N SER A 46 10.16 -20.06 -7.51
CA SER A 46 11.03 -20.43 -8.65
C SER A 46 10.44 -20.13 -10.03
N ASP A 47 9.12 -20.05 -10.14
CA ASP A 47 8.38 -19.84 -11.40
C ASP A 47 8.13 -18.37 -11.74
N ILE A 48 8.96 -17.47 -11.22
CA ILE A 48 8.79 -16.04 -11.40
C ILE A 48 8.93 -15.60 -12.85
N THR A 49 8.10 -14.66 -13.24
CA THR A 49 8.27 -13.88 -14.46
C THR A 49 8.92 -12.54 -14.14
N LEU A 50 10.02 -12.22 -14.83
CA LEU A 50 10.75 -10.96 -14.60
C LEU A 50 9.83 -9.75 -14.80
N ASN A 51 10.01 -8.76 -13.95
CA ASN A 51 9.24 -7.51 -13.88
C ASN A 51 7.76 -7.67 -13.49
N GLN A 52 7.33 -8.85 -13.08
CA GLN A 52 6.04 -9.04 -12.42
C GLN A 52 6.17 -8.89 -10.90
N LYS A 53 5.06 -8.53 -10.26
CA LYS A 53 4.98 -8.47 -8.80
C LYS A 53 5.00 -9.89 -8.24
N VAL A 54 5.94 -10.17 -7.36
CA VAL A 54 6.10 -11.46 -6.69
C VAL A 54 5.61 -11.44 -5.25
N TRP A 55 5.44 -10.26 -4.71
CA TRP A 55 4.92 -10.05 -3.37
C TRP A 55 4.26 -8.69 -3.23
N GLU A 56 3.19 -8.61 -2.44
CA GLU A 56 2.53 -7.37 -2.06
C GLU A 56 2.15 -7.42 -0.57
N SER A 57 2.24 -6.29 0.11
CA SER A 57 1.71 -6.15 1.46
C SER A 57 0.18 -6.07 1.45
N PRO A 58 -0.48 -6.26 2.61
CA PRO A 58 -1.84 -5.81 2.80
C PRO A 58 -2.00 -4.31 2.51
N ASP A 59 -3.25 -3.86 2.28
CA ASP A 59 -3.56 -2.43 2.21
C ASP A 59 -3.38 -1.77 3.57
N ILE A 60 -2.67 -0.66 3.55
CA ILE A 60 -2.44 0.18 4.71
C ILE A 60 -3.27 1.44 4.54
N ASN A 61 -4.22 1.67 5.45
CA ASN A 61 -5.11 2.83 5.45
C ASN A 61 -4.84 3.67 6.69
N ILE A 62 -4.45 4.92 6.49
CA ILE A 62 -4.09 5.83 7.59
C ILE A 62 -4.68 7.20 7.33
N THR A 63 -5.28 7.79 8.36
CA THR A 63 -5.69 9.19 8.33
C THR A 63 -4.46 10.08 8.51
N VAL A 64 -4.31 11.07 7.64
CA VAL A 64 -3.22 12.04 7.63
C VAL A 64 -3.81 13.42 7.84
N TYR A 65 -3.20 14.20 8.73
CA TYR A 65 -3.47 15.62 8.91
C TYR A 65 -2.23 16.42 8.55
N CYS A 66 -2.35 17.44 7.70
CA CYS A 66 -1.26 18.34 7.36
C CYS A 66 -1.69 19.78 7.53
N ASP A 67 -0.78 20.63 8.01
CA ASP A 67 -0.92 22.09 8.00
C ASP A 67 0.45 22.74 7.73
N ASN A 68 0.46 24.03 7.50
CA ASN A 68 1.70 24.78 7.32
C ASN A 68 2.44 24.91 8.65
N ALA A 69 3.77 24.71 8.64
CA ALA A 69 4.60 24.64 9.85
C ALA A 69 4.53 25.88 10.73
N THR A 70 4.46 25.66 12.04
CA THR A 70 4.49 26.71 13.04
C THR A 70 5.93 27.15 13.30
N GLY A 71 6.24 28.42 13.07
CA GLY A 71 7.49 29.02 13.56
C GLY A 71 8.54 29.29 12.51
N TRP A 72 8.25 28.95 11.28
CA TRP A 72 9.14 29.35 10.20
C TRP A 72 8.75 30.70 9.62
N ASN A 73 9.75 31.46 9.61
CA ASN A 73 9.98 32.77 9.02
C ASN A 73 8.80 33.43 8.29
N LYS A 74 8.57 34.57 8.65
CA LYS A 74 7.89 35.75 8.18
C LYS A 74 7.78 36.00 6.67
N SER A 75 8.15 35.08 5.80
CA SER A 75 7.89 35.12 4.39
C SER A 75 6.67 34.24 4.09
N ASN A 76 5.57 34.84 3.85
CA ASN A 76 4.27 34.32 3.49
C ASN A 76 4.32 33.38 2.28
N GLN A 77 4.83 32.17 2.45
CA GLN A 77 4.94 31.23 1.37
C GLN A 77 3.98 30.09 1.63
N THR A 78 3.10 29.92 0.68
CA THR A 78 2.28 28.74 0.52
C THR A 78 3.15 27.63 -0.03
N GLU A 79 2.83 26.42 0.31
CA GLU A 79 3.53 25.24 -0.17
C GLU A 79 2.56 24.16 -0.60
N ASP A 80 2.76 23.57 -1.79
CA ASP A 80 2.00 22.44 -2.27
C ASP A 80 2.32 21.20 -1.45
N LEU A 81 1.29 20.44 -1.11
CA LEU A 81 1.40 19.19 -0.36
C LEU A 81 1.66 18.03 -1.31
N TYR A 82 2.67 17.23 -1.00
CA TYR A 82 3.08 16.05 -1.76
C TYR A 82 3.07 14.79 -0.92
N ALA A 83 2.76 13.67 -1.60
CA ALA A 83 3.14 12.34 -1.16
C ALA A 83 4.44 11.93 -1.87
N TRP A 84 5.50 11.71 -1.14
CA TRP A 84 6.83 11.37 -1.64
C TRP A 84 7.09 9.88 -1.51
N ILE A 85 7.42 9.23 -2.62
CA ILE A 85 7.68 7.80 -2.68
C ILE A 85 9.17 7.53 -2.51
N LYS A 86 9.54 6.68 -1.54
CA LYS A 86 10.91 6.16 -1.31
C LYS A 86 11.99 7.24 -1.42
N LEU A 87 11.95 8.24 -0.55
CA LEU A 87 12.98 9.27 -0.53
C LEU A 87 14.37 8.68 -0.27
N SER A 88 15.34 9.05 -1.09
CA SER A 88 16.73 8.54 -0.98
C SER A 88 17.39 8.91 0.33
N ALA A 89 17.01 10.05 0.93
CA ALA A 89 17.54 10.48 2.22
C ALA A 89 17.23 9.51 3.39
N PHE A 90 16.24 8.62 3.23
CA PHE A 90 15.75 7.73 4.28
C PHE A 90 15.84 6.24 3.92
N ASN A 91 16.47 5.90 2.78
CA ASN A 91 16.61 4.52 2.31
C ASN A 91 18.07 4.18 2.03
N SER A 92 18.45 2.93 2.30
CA SER A 92 19.77 2.42 1.94
C SER A 92 19.92 2.23 0.42
N SER A 93 21.15 2.22 -0.07
CA SER A 93 21.46 1.88 -1.45
C SER A 93 20.99 0.47 -1.83
N ASP A 94 21.00 -0.46 -0.89
CA ASP A 94 20.58 -1.85 -1.11
C ASP A 94 19.09 -1.98 -1.41
N VAL A 95 18.28 -1.07 -0.89
CA VAL A 95 16.85 -0.96 -1.23
C VAL A 95 16.65 -0.25 -2.56
N LEU A 96 17.33 0.92 -2.74
CA LEU A 96 17.10 1.79 -3.91
C LEU A 96 17.70 1.23 -5.20
N ASN A 97 18.85 0.56 -5.11
CA ASN A 97 19.64 0.09 -6.24
C ASN A 97 19.87 -1.43 -6.22
N ASN A 98 18.97 -2.19 -5.60
CA ASN A 98 19.11 -3.64 -5.56
C ASN A 98 19.20 -4.22 -6.99
N PRO A 99 20.17 -5.10 -7.29
CA PRO A 99 20.33 -5.65 -8.63
C PRO A 99 19.22 -6.64 -9.02
N TYR A 100 18.59 -7.29 -8.05
CA TYR A 100 17.60 -8.35 -8.27
C TYR A 100 16.16 -7.88 -8.06
N PHE A 101 15.94 -6.90 -7.18
CA PHE A 101 14.60 -6.49 -6.74
C PHE A 101 14.32 -5.02 -7.01
N THR A 102 13.05 -4.74 -7.32
CA THR A 102 12.48 -3.40 -7.31
C THR A 102 11.40 -3.35 -6.24
N PHE A 103 11.57 -2.44 -5.26
CA PHE A 103 10.53 -2.11 -4.31
C PHE A 103 9.67 -0.99 -4.89
N GLY A 104 8.38 -1.24 -5.01
CA GLY A 104 7.41 -0.25 -5.47
C GLY A 104 6.37 0.05 -4.39
N VAL A 105 5.68 1.15 -4.55
CA VAL A 105 4.56 1.56 -3.71
C VAL A 105 3.33 1.73 -4.59
N THR A 106 2.24 1.04 -4.25
CA THR A 106 0.93 1.36 -4.81
C THR A 106 0.31 2.43 -3.91
N TYR A 107 0.06 3.62 -4.42
CA TYR A 107 -0.59 4.70 -3.69
C TYR A 107 -1.89 5.08 -4.39
N ASN A 108 -3.01 5.02 -3.65
CA ASN A 108 -4.36 5.25 -4.18
C ASN A 108 -4.66 4.48 -5.49
N GLY A 109 -4.20 3.21 -5.55
CA GLY A 109 -4.43 2.32 -6.69
C GLY A 109 -3.46 2.47 -7.86
N ILE A 110 -2.52 3.42 -7.81
CA ILE A 110 -1.51 3.65 -8.85
C ILE A 110 -0.15 3.16 -8.38
N ASP A 111 0.55 2.42 -9.22
CA ASP A 111 1.89 1.88 -8.93
C ASP A 111 2.99 2.90 -9.23
N TYR A 112 3.90 3.05 -8.27
CA TYR A 112 5.06 3.93 -8.34
C TYR A 112 6.33 3.14 -8.02
N GLU A 113 7.29 3.13 -8.95
CA GLU A 113 8.57 2.42 -8.79
C GLU A 113 9.75 3.38 -8.57
N GLY A 114 9.59 4.62 -9.01
CA GLY A 114 10.63 5.64 -8.93
C GLY A 114 11.03 5.96 -7.48
N ASN A 115 12.31 6.25 -7.28
CA ASN A 115 12.82 6.73 -6.00
C ASN A 115 12.69 8.25 -5.95
N GLY A 116 12.20 8.79 -4.83
CA GLY A 116 12.01 10.23 -4.66
C GLY A 116 10.94 10.84 -5.56
N GLN A 117 9.97 10.05 -6.01
CA GLN A 117 8.89 10.53 -6.84
C GLN A 117 7.86 11.28 -6.00
N GLY A 118 7.60 12.55 -6.33
CA GLY A 118 6.58 13.39 -5.68
C GLY A 118 5.24 13.33 -6.41
N ILE A 119 4.18 13.12 -5.64
CA ILE A 119 2.78 13.13 -6.11
C ILE A 119 2.11 14.33 -5.48
N ASN A 120 1.78 15.37 -6.29
CA ASN A 120 1.05 16.52 -5.81
C ASN A 120 -0.38 16.13 -5.42
N LEU A 121 -0.80 16.46 -4.20
CA LEU A 121 -2.12 16.11 -3.66
C LEU A 121 -3.21 17.13 -4.02
N GLY A 122 -2.90 18.14 -4.83
CA GLY A 122 -3.83 19.17 -5.28
C GLY A 122 -4.20 20.20 -4.21
N VAL A 123 -3.44 20.25 -3.12
CA VAL A 123 -3.63 21.18 -2.00
C VAL A 123 -2.38 22.00 -1.76
N CYS A 124 -2.57 23.29 -1.58
CA CYS A 124 -1.55 24.25 -1.20
C CYS A 124 -1.87 24.74 0.21
N LEU A 125 -0.94 24.61 1.13
CA LEU A 125 -1.16 24.93 2.53
C LEU A 125 -0.66 26.33 2.85
N ASP A 126 -1.54 27.15 3.44
CA ASP A 126 -1.22 28.48 3.94
C ASP A 126 -1.69 28.62 5.38
N LYS A 127 -0.77 29.01 6.24
CA LYS A 127 -1.07 29.26 7.65
C LYS A 127 -1.63 30.65 7.89
N TYR A 128 -1.25 31.61 7.06
CA TYR A 128 -1.53 33.01 7.30
C TYR A 128 -2.53 33.55 6.30
N GLU A 129 -3.72 33.90 6.78
CA GLU A 129 -4.56 34.82 6.05
C GLU A 129 -3.84 36.18 5.93
N THR A 130 -2.96 36.29 4.97
CA THR A 130 -2.83 37.37 4.04
C THR A 130 -2.47 38.79 4.47
N ILE A 131 -2.25 39.14 5.71
CA ILE A 131 -1.76 40.49 6.03
C ILE A 131 -0.47 40.36 6.84
N TYR A 132 0.65 40.41 6.17
CA TYR A 132 1.94 40.55 6.80
C TYR A 132 2.51 41.94 6.50
N GLY A 133 2.78 42.73 7.55
CA GLY A 133 3.33 44.08 7.37
C GLY A 133 2.41 45.03 6.60
N GLY A 134 1.09 44.79 6.54
CA GLY A 134 0.13 45.64 5.81
C GLY A 134 0.11 45.41 4.30
N VAL A 135 0.80 44.44 3.79
CA VAL A 135 0.83 44.07 2.36
C VAL A 135 0.11 42.76 2.15
N TRP A 136 -0.82 42.73 1.20
CA TRP A 136 -1.47 41.53 0.71
C TRP A 136 -0.46 40.71 -0.10
N HIS A 137 -0.21 39.50 0.32
CA HIS A 137 0.53 38.52 -0.46
C HIS A 137 -0.47 37.53 -1.04
N SER A 138 -0.52 37.46 -2.36
CA SER A 138 -1.26 36.41 -3.05
C SER A 138 -0.48 35.12 -2.91
N PRO A 139 -1.06 34.06 -2.31
CA PRO A 139 -0.42 32.75 -2.28
C PRO A 139 -0.23 32.24 -3.71
N VAL A 140 0.96 31.78 -4.02
CA VAL A 140 1.26 31.15 -5.31
C VAL A 140 1.13 29.64 -5.12
N CYS A 141 -0.02 29.11 -5.54
CA CYS A 141 -0.26 27.67 -5.59
C CYS A 141 -0.18 27.19 -7.05
N ASN A 142 0.62 26.20 -7.34
CA ASN A 142 0.83 25.67 -8.69
C ASN A 142 -0.36 24.82 -9.18
N GLY A 143 -1.52 25.45 -9.31
CA GLY A 143 -2.77 24.78 -9.71
C GLY A 143 -3.51 24.04 -8.58
N SER A 144 -2.96 24.06 -7.38
CA SER A 144 -3.55 23.44 -6.19
C SER A 144 -4.56 24.36 -5.50
N THR A 145 -5.50 23.77 -4.75
CA THR A 145 -6.49 24.52 -3.96
C THR A 145 -5.88 25.00 -2.65
N LEU A 146 -5.95 26.31 -2.38
CA LEU A 146 -5.47 26.90 -1.14
C LEU A 146 -6.32 26.47 0.07
N GLN A 147 -5.69 25.97 1.11
CA GLN A 147 -6.31 25.57 2.38
C GLN A 147 -5.41 25.90 3.57
N LYS A 148 -5.99 26.01 4.77
CA LYS A 148 -5.22 26.15 6.03
C LYS A 148 -4.66 24.83 6.54
N SER A 149 -5.41 23.77 6.31
CA SER A 149 -5.05 22.41 6.70
C SER A 149 -5.82 21.41 5.82
N MET A 150 -5.31 20.20 5.75
CA MET A 150 -5.95 19.10 5.07
C MET A 150 -5.97 17.88 5.97
N THR A 151 -7.11 17.17 5.98
CA THR A 151 -7.23 15.81 6.55
C THR A 151 -7.71 14.86 5.46
N PHE A 152 -7.01 13.76 5.26
CA PHE A 152 -7.33 12.78 4.24
C PHE A 152 -6.92 11.38 4.65
N ASN A 153 -7.45 10.36 3.97
CA ASN A 153 -7.01 8.99 4.13
C ASN A 153 -6.01 8.63 3.04
N ALA A 154 -4.83 8.20 3.45
CA ALA A 154 -3.83 7.62 2.58
C ALA A 154 -4.00 6.11 2.55
N ARG A 155 -4.16 5.54 1.35
CA ARG A 155 -4.20 4.09 1.11
C ARG A 155 -3.00 3.70 0.28
N PHE A 156 -2.17 2.81 0.81
CA PHE A 156 -0.97 2.38 0.11
C PHE A 156 -0.58 0.93 0.44
N ARG A 157 0.25 0.35 -0.42
CA ARG A 157 0.89 -0.97 -0.27
C ARG A 157 2.32 -0.92 -0.73
N LEU A 158 3.16 -1.74 -0.14
CA LEU A 158 4.47 -2.08 -0.68
C LEU A 158 4.32 -3.30 -1.58
N TYR A 159 5.04 -3.32 -2.70
CA TYR A 159 5.20 -4.51 -3.53
C TYR A 159 6.64 -4.70 -3.97
N VAL A 160 6.97 -5.92 -4.36
CA VAL A 160 8.28 -6.29 -4.87
C VAL A 160 8.13 -6.91 -6.26
N LYS A 161 8.99 -6.48 -7.19
CA LYS A 161 9.20 -7.11 -8.49
C LYS A 161 10.61 -7.68 -8.54
N VAL A 162 10.78 -8.77 -9.28
CA VAL A 162 12.09 -9.34 -9.57
C VAL A 162 12.59 -8.81 -10.92
N LYS A 163 13.73 -8.11 -10.92
CA LYS A 163 14.40 -7.61 -12.12
C LYS A 163 15.32 -8.65 -12.76
N ALA A 164 15.97 -9.45 -11.93
CA ALA A 164 16.85 -10.53 -12.32
C ALA A 164 16.74 -11.66 -11.29
N ILE A 165 16.86 -12.90 -11.74
CA ILE A 165 16.81 -14.07 -10.86
C ILE A 165 18.05 -14.03 -9.95
N PRO A 166 17.88 -14.12 -8.62
CA PRO A 166 19.00 -14.25 -7.70
C PRO A 166 19.85 -15.50 -8.03
N PRO A 167 21.16 -15.41 -7.86
CA PRO A 167 22.07 -16.49 -8.32
C PRO A 167 21.97 -17.77 -7.50
N ASP A 168 21.44 -17.71 -6.28
CA ASP A 168 21.43 -18.82 -5.35
C ASP A 168 20.18 -18.80 -4.47
N SER A 169 19.51 -19.93 -4.34
CA SER A 169 18.36 -20.12 -3.44
C SER A 169 18.72 -20.02 -1.96
N SER A 170 20.00 -20.19 -1.60
CA SER A 170 20.47 -20.01 -0.23
C SER A 170 20.74 -18.56 0.17
N THR A 171 20.70 -17.62 -0.79
CA THR A 171 20.96 -16.20 -0.51
C THR A 171 19.79 -15.57 0.23
N VAL A 172 20.03 -15.15 1.46
CA VAL A 172 19.09 -14.39 2.28
C VAL A 172 19.36 -12.90 2.12
N TYR A 173 18.32 -12.15 1.85
CA TYR A 173 18.38 -10.69 1.72
C TYR A 173 17.77 -10.04 2.96
N ASN A 174 18.52 -9.12 3.54
CA ASN A 174 18.04 -8.29 4.64
C ASN A 174 17.91 -6.85 4.14
N PHE A 175 16.68 -6.34 4.06
CA PHE A 175 16.41 -5.00 3.60
C PHE A 175 16.22 -4.00 4.75
N GLY A 176 16.08 -4.50 5.98
CA GLY A 176 15.88 -3.67 7.16
C GLY A 176 14.66 -2.77 7.03
N LYS A 177 14.77 -1.56 7.56
CA LYS A 177 13.70 -0.56 7.58
C LYS A 177 13.65 0.21 6.25
N ILE A 178 12.52 0.15 5.54
CA ILE A 178 12.30 0.81 4.26
C ILE A 178 11.35 2.00 4.44
N ASN A 179 11.78 3.22 4.12
CA ASN A 179 10.89 4.38 3.99
C ASN A 179 10.11 4.25 2.68
N VAL A 180 8.81 4.06 2.76
CA VAL A 180 7.94 3.83 1.59
C VAL A 180 7.21 5.08 1.16
N LEU A 181 6.79 5.91 2.11
CA LEU A 181 5.97 7.07 1.86
C LEU A 181 6.26 8.17 2.89
N GLN A 182 6.29 9.41 2.44
CA GLN A 182 6.34 10.58 3.31
C GLN A 182 5.37 11.62 2.80
N PHE A 183 4.67 12.30 3.71
CA PHE A 183 3.90 13.50 3.43
C PHE A 183 4.70 14.73 3.84
N ASP A 184 4.92 15.63 2.88
CA ASP A 184 5.74 16.82 3.04
C ASP A 184 5.39 17.86 1.97
N GLY A 185 6.01 19.01 2.02
CA GLY A 185 5.93 20.04 1.02
C GLY A 185 6.77 19.76 -0.23
N GLU A 186 6.94 20.76 -1.05
CA GLU A 186 7.75 20.74 -2.28
C GLU A 186 9.23 20.52 -1.93
N GLY A 187 9.90 19.62 -2.66
CA GLY A 187 11.31 19.30 -2.41
C GLY A 187 11.55 18.09 -1.50
N GLY A 188 10.56 17.59 -0.81
CA GLY A 188 10.54 16.28 -0.16
C GLY A 188 11.24 16.26 1.19
N ALA A 189 12.50 15.89 1.29
CA ALA A 189 13.17 15.61 2.55
C ALA A 189 13.52 16.88 3.35
N ASN A 190 12.58 17.40 4.12
CA ASN A 190 12.90 18.40 5.11
C ASN A 190 13.64 17.75 6.29
N LEU A 191 14.95 17.95 6.35
CA LEU A 191 15.83 17.38 7.38
C LEU A 191 16.01 18.29 8.60
N LEU A 192 15.25 19.37 8.71
CA LEU A 192 15.33 20.25 9.86
C LEU A 192 14.85 19.50 11.11
N THR A 193 15.53 19.71 12.23
CA THR A 193 15.26 19.07 13.53
C THR A 193 13.82 19.28 14.04
N ASN A 194 13.17 20.35 13.58
CA ASN A 194 11.80 20.70 13.99
C ASN A 194 10.73 20.35 12.94
N ALA A 195 11.13 19.82 11.79
CA ALA A 195 10.17 19.41 10.74
C ALA A 195 9.32 18.24 11.22
N LYS A 196 8.03 18.31 10.96
CA LYS A 196 7.02 17.31 11.35
C LYS A 196 6.48 16.60 10.12
N ASN A 197 7.35 15.86 9.43
CA ASN A 197 7.00 15.16 8.22
C ASN A 197 6.52 13.75 8.57
N LEU A 198 5.28 13.42 8.26
CA LEU A 198 4.77 12.09 8.53
C LEU A 198 5.42 11.07 7.59
N ARG A 199 6.19 10.16 8.16
CA ARG A 199 6.94 9.11 7.46
C ARG A 199 6.37 7.74 7.78
N PHE A 200 6.24 6.93 6.75
CA PHE A 200 5.85 5.53 6.88
C PHE A 200 7.02 4.63 6.54
N TYR A 201 7.35 3.77 7.48
CA TYR A 201 8.40 2.77 7.32
C TYR A 201 7.82 1.37 7.37
N ILE A 202 8.27 0.54 6.46
CA ILE A 202 8.08 -0.91 6.52
C ILE A 202 9.31 -1.52 7.18
N ASP A 203 9.09 -2.47 8.08
CA ASP A 203 10.12 -3.25 8.76
C ASP A 203 9.74 -4.74 8.77
N GLY A 204 10.65 -5.62 9.17
CA GLY A 204 10.41 -7.07 9.23
C GLY A 204 10.84 -7.84 7.97
N LEU A 205 11.38 -7.16 6.95
CA LEU A 205 11.87 -7.80 5.73
C LEU A 205 13.33 -8.24 5.88
N ASP A 206 13.62 -8.97 6.96
CA ASP A 206 14.99 -9.34 7.33
C ASP A 206 15.47 -10.66 6.72
N ASN A 207 14.55 -11.53 6.29
CA ASN A 207 14.84 -12.88 5.82
C ASN A 207 14.12 -13.15 4.50
N VAL A 208 14.31 -12.28 3.51
CA VAL A 208 13.79 -12.50 2.16
C VAL A 208 14.74 -13.44 1.43
N HIS A 209 14.23 -14.53 0.87
CA HIS A 209 15.04 -15.49 0.14
C HIS A 209 14.34 -16.00 -1.12
N TYR A 210 15.12 -16.61 -2.01
CA TYR A 210 14.62 -17.25 -3.22
C TYR A 210 14.30 -18.71 -2.91
N LEU A 211 13.08 -19.15 -3.27
CA LEU A 211 12.62 -20.53 -3.05
C LEU A 211 12.75 -21.33 -4.35
N SER A 212 13.27 -22.56 -4.24
CA SER A 212 13.34 -23.49 -5.37
C SER A 212 11.99 -24.12 -5.74
N CYS A 213 10.93 -23.75 -5.04
CA CYS A 213 9.56 -24.28 -5.20
C CYS A 213 8.59 -23.22 -5.73
N SER A 214 7.50 -23.68 -6.32
CA SER A 214 6.36 -22.86 -6.72
C SER A 214 5.04 -23.59 -6.51
N ALA A 215 3.92 -22.85 -6.61
CA ALA A 215 2.58 -23.41 -6.64
C ALA A 215 1.69 -22.62 -7.57
N SER A 216 0.87 -23.30 -8.35
CA SER A 216 -0.17 -22.68 -9.17
C SER A 216 -1.49 -22.62 -8.39
N ILE A 217 -2.39 -21.71 -8.83
CA ILE A 217 -3.74 -21.57 -8.26
C ILE A 217 -4.78 -22.06 -9.27
N LYS A 218 -5.80 -22.76 -8.78
CA LYS A 218 -6.96 -23.18 -9.54
C LYS A 218 -8.23 -22.74 -8.84
N LEU A 219 -9.17 -22.16 -9.59
CA LEU A 219 -10.48 -21.74 -9.10
C LEU A 219 -11.55 -22.65 -9.66
N GLU A 220 -12.55 -23.00 -8.84
CA GLU A 220 -13.77 -23.70 -9.25
C GLU A 220 -14.99 -22.89 -8.79
N PRO A 221 -15.96 -22.59 -9.66
CA PRO A 221 -16.05 -23.07 -11.05
C PRO A 221 -14.97 -22.47 -11.97
N GLU A 222 -14.57 -23.20 -13.01
CA GLU A 222 -13.55 -22.77 -14.00
C GLU A 222 -13.92 -21.46 -14.72
N THR A 223 -15.21 -21.14 -14.79
CA THR A 223 -15.69 -19.84 -15.32
C THR A 223 -15.27 -18.66 -14.46
N GLN A 224 -14.78 -18.90 -13.22
CA GLN A 224 -14.41 -17.89 -12.22
C GLN A 224 -15.56 -16.91 -11.90
N VAL A 225 -16.82 -17.35 -12.09
CA VAL A 225 -18.01 -16.55 -11.83
C VAL A 225 -18.85 -17.24 -10.76
N VAL A 226 -19.11 -16.53 -9.66
CA VAL A 226 -20.06 -16.92 -8.63
C VAL A 226 -21.40 -16.25 -8.94
N ASP A 227 -22.30 -16.96 -9.61
CA ASP A 227 -23.56 -16.41 -10.10
C ASP A 227 -24.69 -16.58 -9.06
N PHE A 228 -25.14 -15.49 -8.52
CA PHE A 228 -26.29 -15.42 -7.60
C PHE A 228 -27.64 -15.39 -8.33
N LYS A 229 -27.64 -15.16 -9.63
CA LYS A 229 -28.86 -14.98 -10.44
C LYS A 229 -29.72 -13.81 -9.93
N THR A 230 -31.04 -13.94 -10.02
CA THR A 230 -31.97 -12.93 -9.52
C THR A 230 -32.21 -13.18 -8.03
N ILE A 231 -31.94 -12.15 -7.21
CA ILE A 231 -32.19 -12.14 -5.76
C ILE A 231 -33.32 -11.16 -5.47
N THR A 232 -34.31 -11.60 -4.71
CA THR A 232 -35.46 -10.79 -4.30
C THR A 232 -35.32 -10.34 -2.83
N ASN A 233 -36.11 -9.35 -2.43
CA ASN A 233 -36.18 -8.94 -1.03
C ASN A 233 -36.65 -10.09 -0.09
N ILE A 234 -37.45 -11.02 -0.63
CA ILE A 234 -37.92 -12.18 0.12
C ILE A 234 -36.75 -13.15 0.34
N ASP A 235 -35.91 -13.36 -0.68
CA ASP A 235 -34.74 -14.21 -0.59
C ASP A 235 -33.75 -13.68 0.46
N LEU A 236 -33.52 -12.39 0.47
CA LEU A 236 -32.66 -11.73 1.49
C LEU A 236 -33.25 -11.86 2.90
N ALA A 237 -34.57 -11.64 3.06
CA ALA A 237 -35.23 -11.74 4.37
C ALA A 237 -35.22 -13.16 4.93
N ASN A 238 -35.34 -14.15 4.05
CA ASN A 238 -35.39 -15.57 4.41
C ASN A 238 -34.05 -16.29 4.30
N HIS A 239 -32.99 -15.58 3.89
CA HIS A 239 -31.67 -16.15 3.58
C HIS A 239 -31.72 -17.29 2.55
N THR A 240 -32.63 -17.18 1.57
CA THR A 240 -32.84 -18.18 0.52
C THR A 240 -32.03 -17.77 -0.71
N ASP A 241 -31.29 -18.70 -1.32
CA ASP A 241 -30.47 -18.48 -2.51
C ASP A 241 -29.38 -17.40 -2.39
N THR A 242 -29.23 -16.78 -1.23
CA THR A 242 -28.25 -15.73 -0.96
C THR A 242 -26.83 -16.26 -0.74
N LYS A 243 -26.65 -17.58 -0.75
CA LYS A 243 -25.34 -18.24 -0.56
C LYS A 243 -24.96 -19.05 -1.77
N LYS A 244 -23.70 -18.91 -2.20
CA LYS A 244 -23.12 -19.73 -3.28
C LYS A 244 -21.74 -20.22 -2.85
N THR A 245 -21.41 -21.42 -3.23
CA THR A 245 -20.12 -22.04 -2.91
C THR A 245 -19.17 -22.00 -4.10
N PHE A 246 -17.89 -21.89 -3.82
CA PHE A 246 -16.79 -22.02 -4.78
C PHE A 246 -15.58 -22.61 -4.08
N SER A 247 -14.54 -22.99 -4.79
CA SER A 247 -13.31 -23.47 -4.18
C SER A 247 -12.05 -22.88 -4.81
N ILE A 248 -11.02 -22.80 -4.02
CA ILE A 248 -9.67 -22.40 -4.41
C ILE A 248 -8.74 -23.55 -4.05
N SER A 249 -7.96 -24.00 -5.05
CA SER A 249 -6.92 -24.99 -4.86
C SER A 249 -5.57 -24.37 -5.16
N THR A 250 -4.57 -24.65 -4.35
CA THR A 250 -3.17 -24.46 -4.69
C THR A 250 -2.53 -25.80 -5.03
N ILE A 251 -1.70 -25.83 -6.06
CA ILE A 251 -1.07 -27.05 -6.58
C ILE A 251 0.43 -26.82 -6.60
N ARG A 252 1.14 -27.47 -5.67
CA ARG A 252 2.61 -27.40 -5.59
C ARG A 252 3.21 -28.02 -6.85
N ASP A 253 4.16 -27.30 -7.45
CA ASP A 253 4.99 -27.86 -8.51
C ASP A 253 5.90 -28.96 -7.93
N GLN A 254 5.87 -30.14 -8.57
CA GLN A 254 6.64 -31.30 -8.18
C GLN A 254 7.94 -31.45 -8.97
N THR A 255 8.46 -30.36 -9.55
CA THR A 255 9.73 -30.42 -10.26
C THR A 255 10.89 -30.89 -9.35
N ALA A 256 11.84 -31.57 -9.94
CA ALA A 256 13.04 -32.03 -9.22
C ALA A 256 13.81 -30.81 -8.66
N GLY A 257 13.77 -30.64 -7.34
CA GLY A 257 14.40 -29.50 -6.66
C GLY A 257 13.51 -28.84 -5.61
N CYS A 258 12.19 -29.06 -5.65
CA CYS A 258 11.28 -28.56 -4.63
C CYS A 258 11.33 -29.48 -3.39
N THR A 259 12.32 -29.27 -2.53
CA THR A 259 12.53 -30.02 -1.29
C THR A 259 12.36 -29.16 -0.04
N GLU A 260 12.01 -27.90 -0.20
CA GLU A 260 11.86 -26.95 0.90
C GLU A 260 10.40 -26.86 1.37
N GLN A 261 10.24 -26.57 2.65
CA GLN A 261 8.93 -26.19 3.20
C GLN A 261 8.68 -24.72 2.88
N PHE A 262 7.42 -24.38 2.55
CA PHE A 262 7.00 -22.99 2.35
C PHE A 262 5.53 -22.82 2.67
N ASP A 263 5.18 -21.59 3.04
CA ASP A 263 3.81 -21.19 3.31
C ASP A 263 3.20 -20.47 2.11
N ILE A 264 1.92 -20.70 1.87
CA ILE A 264 1.09 -19.91 0.95
C ILE A 264 0.08 -19.12 1.75
N THR A 265 0.03 -17.83 1.47
CA THR A 265 -1.03 -16.95 1.92
C THR A 265 -1.86 -16.47 0.74
N THR A 266 -3.16 -16.26 0.93
CA THR A 266 -4.09 -15.77 -0.10
C THR A 266 -4.71 -14.45 0.30
N SER A 267 -5.01 -13.61 -0.69
CA SER A 267 -5.75 -12.36 -0.50
C SER A 267 -6.89 -12.25 -1.50
N PHE A 268 -8.07 -11.93 -1.01
CA PHE A 268 -9.23 -11.56 -1.80
C PHE A 268 -9.17 -10.04 -2.02
N TYR A 269 -8.56 -9.64 -3.12
CA TYR A 269 -8.26 -8.25 -3.41
C TYR A 269 -9.36 -7.59 -4.25
N THR A 270 -9.73 -6.37 -3.86
CA THR A 270 -10.57 -5.47 -4.66
C THR A 270 -9.91 -4.09 -4.79
N SER A 271 -10.06 -3.46 -5.96
CA SER A 271 -9.54 -2.10 -6.20
C SER A 271 -10.27 -1.06 -5.36
N ASP A 272 -11.57 -1.26 -5.13
CA ASP A 272 -12.37 -0.36 -4.31
C ASP A 272 -12.12 -0.61 -2.82
N ALA A 273 -12.32 0.42 -2.01
CA ALA A 273 -12.32 0.25 -0.56
C ALA A 273 -13.48 -0.65 -0.13
N PRO A 274 -13.25 -1.73 0.65
CA PRO A 274 -14.33 -2.52 1.20
C PRO A 274 -15.19 -1.68 2.16
N TYR A 275 -16.44 -2.07 2.36
CA TYR A 275 -17.34 -1.44 3.34
C TYR A 275 -16.78 -1.54 4.76
N ASP A 276 -16.33 -2.73 5.10
CA ASP A 276 -15.52 -3.05 6.26
C ASP A 276 -14.53 -4.17 5.88
N ASN A 277 -13.74 -4.67 6.83
CA ASN A 277 -12.73 -5.69 6.54
C ASN A 277 -13.32 -6.99 5.97
N THR A 278 -14.61 -7.27 6.16
CA THR A 278 -15.28 -8.54 5.82
C THR A 278 -16.39 -8.40 4.77
N HIS A 279 -16.75 -7.17 4.39
CA HIS A 279 -17.85 -6.91 3.47
C HIS A 279 -17.47 -5.97 2.34
N LEU A 280 -17.91 -6.29 1.12
CA LEU A 280 -17.85 -5.44 -0.05
C LEU A 280 -19.20 -4.81 -0.35
N ASP A 281 -19.24 -3.50 -0.56
CA ASP A 281 -20.44 -2.79 -1.01
C ASP A 281 -20.63 -2.99 -2.52
N LEU A 282 -21.75 -3.54 -2.94
CA LEU A 282 -22.10 -3.75 -4.34
C LEU A 282 -22.77 -2.54 -4.98
N GLY A 283 -22.99 -1.45 -4.22
CA GLY A 283 -23.51 -0.17 -4.72
C GLY A 283 -25.03 -0.06 -4.80
N ASN A 284 -25.76 -1.18 -4.74
CA ASN A 284 -27.23 -1.24 -4.87
C ASN A 284 -27.96 -1.60 -3.56
N GLY A 285 -27.31 -1.36 -2.42
CA GLY A 285 -27.84 -1.71 -1.11
C GLY A 285 -27.61 -3.17 -0.72
N LEU A 286 -26.74 -3.89 -1.43
CA LEU A 286 -26.27 -5.22 -1.10
C LEU A 286 -24.84 -5.16 -0.61
N LEU A 287 -24.51 -6.02 0.34
CA LEU A 287 -23.17 -6.35 0.80
C LEU A 287 -22.86 -7.79 0.42
N LEU A 288 -21.61 -8.02 0.00
CA LEU A 288 -21.04 -9.35 -0.23
C LEU A 288 -20.03 -9.65 0.88
N ASN A 289 -20.20 -10.78 1.57
CA ASN A 289 -19.15 -11.37 2.39
C ASN A 289 -18.71 -12.71 1.81
N VAL A 290 -17.51 -13.15 2.20
CA VAL A 290 -16.97 -14.47 1.86
C VAL A 290 -16.50 -15.14 3.14
N PHE A 291 -16.78 -16.42 3.26
CA PHE A 291 -16.42 -17.24 4.41
C PHE A 291 -15.60 -18.46 3.92
N ASP A 292 -14.43 -18.68 4.50
CA ASP A 292 -13.67 -19.90 4.30
C ASP A 292 -14.29 -21.02 5.12
N SER A 293 -15.01 -21.91 4.46
CA SER A 293 -15.73 -23.02 5.10
C SER A 293 -14.78 -24.14 5.55
N THR A 294 -13.56 -24.19 5.03
CA THR A 294 -12.53 -25.16 5.41
C THR A 294 -11.88 -24.79 6.73
N LEU A 295 -11.51 -23.51 6.90
CA LEU A 295 -10.92 -22.99 8.14
C LEU A 295 -11.95 -22.51 9.15
N ASN A 296 -13.21 -22.36 8.73
CA ASN A 296 -14.28 -21.78 9.53
C ASN A 296 -13.99 -20.33 9.97
N LEU A 297 -13.51 -19.50 9.02
CA LEU A 297 -13.13 -18.11 9.28
C LEU A 297 -13.71 -17.18 8.20
N PRO A 298 -14.08 -15.92 8.55
CA PRO A 298 -14.42 -14.92 7.55
C PRO A 298 -13.18 -14.53 6.75
N VAL A 299 -13.37 -14.29 5.45
CA VAL A 299 -12.34 -13.70 4.59
C VAL A 299 -12.21 -12.21 4.91
N LEU A 300 -10.96 -11.76 5.10
CA LEU A 300 -10.62 -10.35 5.25
C LEU A 300 -10.19 -9.79 3.89
N PHE A 301 -11.00 -8.91 3.31
CA PHE A 301 -10.69 -8.31 2.02
C PHE A 301 -9.43 -7.43 2.08
N ASN A 302 -8.63 -7.48 1.01
CA ASN A 302 -7.38 -6.72 0.87
C ASN A 302 -6.29 -7.07 1.91
N GLN A 303 -6.44 -8.20 2.58
CA GLN A 303 -5.45 -8.74 3.54
C GLN A 303 -5.02 -10.14 3.12
N TYR A 304 -3.78 -10.51 3.43
CA TYR A 304 -3.30 -11.87 3.23
C TYR A 304 -3.64 -12.71 4.44
N MET A 305 -4.24 -13.86 4.20
CA MET A 305 -4.61 -14.87 5.21
C MET A 305 -3.84 -16.16 4.91
N ASP A 306 -3.47 -16.89 5.95
CA ASP A 306 -2.82 -18.18 5.78
C ASP A 306 -3.74 -19.13 5.01
N PHE A 307 -3.17 -19.80 4.01
CA PHE A 307 -3.88 -20.79 3.21
C PHE A 307 -3.36 -22.20 3.51
N THR A 308 -2.08 -22.43 3.33
CA THR A 308 -1.47 -23.73 3.60
C THR A 308 0.03 -23.63 3.81
N THR A 309 0.58 -24.61 4.52
CA THR A 309 2.02 -24.88 4.56
C THR A 309 2.28 -26.15 3.75
N TYR A 310 3.14 -26.06 2.75
CA TYR A 310 3.62 -27.22 2.03
C TYR A 310 4.90 -27.76 2.66
N VAL A 311 4.89 -29.04 3.03
CA VAL A 311 6.11 -29.80 3.35
C VAL A 311 6.36 -30.85 2.26
N PRO A 312 7.62 -31.31 2.05
CA PRO A 312 7.95 -32.18 0.92
C PRO A 312 7.13 -33.47 0.80
N SER A 313 6.69 -34.01 1.94
CA SER A 313 5.91 -35.26 2.04
C SER A 313 4.41 -35.09 1.80
N ASP A 314 3.91 -33.87 1.80
CA ASP A 314 2.47 -33.61 1.76
C ASP A 314 1.87 -33.76 0.34
N PRO A 315 0.54 -33.92 0.23
CA PRO A 315 -0.14 -33.86 -1.04
C PRO A 315 0.22 -32.56 -1.80
N SER A 316 0.37 -32.69 -3.12
CA SER A 316 0.70 -31.54 -3.96
C SER A 316 -0.45 -30.55 -4.10
N THR A 317 -1.68 -30.93 -3.74
CA THR A 317 -2.87 -30.08 -3.89
C THR A 317 -3.55 -29.90 -2.55
N VAL A 318 -3.81 -28.64 -2.22
CA VAL A 318 -4.63 -28.24 -1.06
C VAL A 318 -5.79 -27.40 -1.57
N THR A 319 -7.01 -27.75 -1.11
CA THR A 319 -8.25 -27.08 -1.55
C THR A 319 -9.01 -26.53 -0.36
N HIS A 320 -9.38 -25.26 -0.43
CA HIS A 320 -10.32 -24.63 0.48
C HIS A 320 -11.66 -24.38 -0.20
N ASN A 321 -12.74 -24.63 0.53
CA ASN A 321 -14.10 -24.35 0.11
C ASN A 321 -14.57 -23.03 0.72
N TYR A 322 -15.17 -22.19 -0.11
CA TYR A 322 -15.65 -20.89 0.29
C TYR A 322 -17.17 -20.78 0.08
N THR A 323 -17.78 -19.93 0.89
CA THR A 323 -19.18 -19.54 0.73
C THR A 323 -19.23 -18.03 0.55
N ALA A 324 -19.70 -17.57 -0.60
CA ALA A 324 -20.07 -16.17 -0.82
C ALA A 324 -21.51 -15.95 -0.40
N GLU A 325 -21.80 -14.90 0.35
CA GLU A 325 -23.14 -14.59 0.87
C GLU A 325 -23.50 -13.12 0.59
N LEU A 326 -24.72 -12.90 0.12
CA LEU A 326 -25.32 -11.59 -0.05
C LEU A 326 -26.18 -11.23 1.17
N THR A 327 -26.01 -10.02 1.67
CA THR A 327 -26.81 -9.45 2.76
C THR A 327 -27.28 -8.04 2.41
N ALA A 328 -28.35 -7.57 3.04
CA ALA A 328 -28.78 -6.19 2.89
C ALA A 328 -27.85 -5.22 3.61
N HIS A 329 -27.56 -4.09 2.97
CA HIS A 329 -26.76 -3.04 3.59
C HIS A 329 -27.54 -2.40 4.74
N PRO A 330 -26.95 -2.19 5.94
CA PRO A 330 -27.68 -1.76 7.14
C PRO A 330 -28.29 -0.36 7.05
N THR A 331 -27.73 0.52 6.19
CA THR A 331 -28.17 1.92 6.08
C THR A 331 -28.60 2.35 4.69
N LYS A 332 -28.29 1.58 3.64
CA LYS A 332 -28.68 1.88 2.26
C LYS A 332 -29.94 1.08 1.90
N LYS A 333 -30.87 1.72 1.20
CA LYS A 333 -32.03 1.01 0.63
C LYS A 333 -31.59 0.11 -0.51
N LEU A 334 -32.24 -1.04 -0.63
CA LEU A 334 -32.10 -1.90 -1.78
C LEU A 334 -32.65 -1.19 -3.03
N VAL A 335 -31.90 -1.27 -4.10
CA VAL A 335 -32.25 -0.70 -5.43
C VAL A 335 -32.23 -1.82 -6.45
N GLU A 336 -33.31 -1.94 -7.22
CA GLU A 336 -33.39 -2.91 -8.31
C GLU A 336 -32.38 -2.60 -9.39
N GLY A 337 -31.72 -3.64 -9.95
CA GLY A 337 -30.77 -3.52 -11.03
C GLY A 337 -29.70 -4.62 -10.98
N PRO A 338 -28.85 -4.65 -12.00
CA PRO A 338 -27.72 -5.59 -12.04
C PRO A 338 -26.70 -5.25 -10.97
N PHE A 339 -26.04 -6.25 -10.44
CA PHE A 339 -24.90 -6.11 -9.54
C PHE A 339 -23.78 -7.05 -9.95
N SER A 340 -22.56 -6.59 -9.79
CA SER A 340 -21.35 -7.38 -9.97
C SER A 340 -20.20 -6.77 -9.16
N LYS A 341 -19.21 -7.60 -8.81
CA LYS A 341 -17.99 -7.17 -8.17
C LYS A 341 -16.84 -8.07 -8.57
N ASP A 342 -15.78 -7.46 -9.04
CA ASP A 342 -14.55 -8.18 -9.34
C ASP A 342 -13.71 -8.31 -8.06
N VAL A 343 -13.30 -9.55 -7.79
CA VAL A 343 -12.38 -9.90 -6.70
C VAL A 343 -11.22 -10.69 -7.28
N ILE A 344 -10.01 -10.18 -7.10
CA ILE A 344 -8.78 -10.81 -7.60
C ILE A 344 -8.20 -11.67 -6.47
N ILE A 345 -8.00 -12.95 -6.74
CA ILE A 345 -7.31 -13.85 -5.81
C ILE A 345 -5.80 -13.71 -6.05
N LYS A 346 -5.08 -13.30 -5.01
CA LYS A 346 -3.62 -13.18 -5.03
C LYS A 346 -3.01 -14.21 -4.08
N ILE A 347 -1.82 -14.68 -4.40
CA ILE A 347 -1.02 -15.53 -3.52
C ILE A 347 0.33 -14.88 -3.22
N ASN A 348 0.80 -15.04 -1.99
CA ASN A 348 2.16 -14.74 -1.59
C ASN A 348 2.80 -16.00 -0.99
N TYR A 349 4.10 -16.09 -1.13
CA TYR A 349 4.95 -17.13 -0.53
C TYR A 349 5.66 -16.55 0.69
N ARG A 350 5.77 -17.39 1.73
CA ARG A 350 6.42 -17.00 2.97
C ARG A 350 7.31 -18.12 3.53
#